data_2df9fc3f38ce37f6d4e664ef6f1c69d5
#
_entry.id   2df9fc3f38ce37f6d4e664ef6f1c69d5
#
_cell.length_a   1.000
_cell.length_b   1.000
_cell.length_c   1.000
_cell.angle_alpha   90.00
_cell.angle_beta   90.00
_cell.angle_gamma   90.00
#
_symmetry.space_group_name_H-M   'P 1'
#
loop_
_entity.id
_entity.type
_entity.pdbx_description
1 polymer ?
#
loop_
_entity_poly.entity_id
_entity_poly.type
_entity_poly.pdbx_seq_one_letter_code
_entity_poly.pdbx_strand_id
1 'polypeptide(L)'
;HSECSKLSITSYAKAVVPHGTTSMISGLDEYISVSDLDGLQEIFAEVKKSPLKVFWGAPYKTPYTVPQSTVSFNFTKKVHQTVQKWPECFGVWETVTEFVQEEDEDTLGAIAEAGKNNLPVFGCAPMASGKKLNAYLCSGVRLDHESYDHVEVVEKMRKGMHMLIRESCVTHFLAENMRAVTEVNPYLARRVSFCTDDVTATDILEKGHMDNLVRLAIKAGVEPMTAIQMATINSAEAYRIDHLIGSICPGRIADILFVEDLQDFKVDEVMTNGNMVARNHKLTYELKAPERSPIFKGELKCAKTTADDFSYHVPIENGEAKVLSLDVKGPFVRKRRDVILKVKDGIVQPDTEQDAIMVSVVERFGKNGNKSLAFCSGWKLKKGAMASTNAPDDNNLVVMGANAEDMSFAVNYLIEQGGGQVVVEDGKVIEFLPLPVGGIVSDDEPEVVAAKEAKIDEAARSLGSDLPNPMMYMFFLPITAIPDYALTDAGPVDYCALTTYDPILELVEK
;
A
#
# COMPACT_ATOMS: atom_id res chain seq x y z
N HIS A 1 -0.18 0.17 6.14
CA HIS A 1 0.76 0.17 4.99
C HIS A 1 1.90 1.17 5.20
N SER A 2 3.02 0.69 5.81
CA SER A 2 4.20 1.56 6.07
C SER A 2 5.03 1.83 4.81
N GLU A 3 4.94 0.97 3.81
CA GLU A 3 5.67 1.04 2.53
C GLU A 3 5.34 2.28 1.70
N CYS A 4 4.14 2.81 1.84
CA CYS A 4 3.74 4.05 1.18
C CYS A 4 4.64 5.23 1.60
N SER A 5 5.09 5.25 2.86
CA SER A 5 6.02 6.26 3.37
C SER A 5 7.45 6.11 2.85
N LYS A 6 7.80 4.95 2.27
CA LYS A 6 9.15 4.57 1.83
C LYS A 6 10.19 4.57 2.97
N LEU A 7 9.74 4.53 4.21
CA LEU A 7 10.56 4.48 5.41
C LEU A 7 10.70 3.04 5.92
N SER A 8 11.91 2.60 6.25
CA SER A 8 12.11 1.35 6.98
C SER A 8 11.46 1.42 8.37
N ILE A 9 11.32 0.29 9.05
CA ILE A 9 10.74 0.24 10.40
C ILE A 9 11.40 1.24 11.35
N THR A 10 12.73 1.32 11.32
CA THR A 10 13.48 2.27 12.16
C THR A 10 13.19 3.71 11.77
N SER A 11 13.22 4.04 10.49
CA SER A 11 12.94 5.40 10.01
C SER A 11 11.46 5.77 10.19
N TYR A 12 10.55 4.82 10.00
CA TYR A 12 9.13 5.01 10.30
C TYR A 12 8.90 5.30 11.80
N ALA A 13 9.56 4.56 12.69
CA ALA A 13 9.49 4.83 14.12
C ALA A 13 9.98 6.24 14.48
N LYS A 14 11.05 6.74 13.82
CA LYS A 14 11.53 8.12 13.99
C LYS A 14 10.46 9.17 13.60
N ALA A 15 9.69 8.87 12.56
CA ALA A 15 8.64 9.75 12.09
C ALA A 15 7.40 9.72 12.99
N VAL A 16 6.88 8.54 13.36
CA VAL A 16 5.56 8.42 13.97
C VAL A 16 5.55 8.44 15.51
N VAL A 17 6.64 7.97 16.16
CA VAL A 17 6.69 7.93 17.64
C VAL A 17 6.64 9.33 18.25
N PRO A 18 7.34 10.36 17.72
CA PRO A 18 7.22 11.72 18.23
C PRO A 18 5.82 12.32 18.13
N HIS A 19 4.95 11.78 17.26
CA HIS A 19 3.53 12.12 17.14
C HIS A 19 2.61 11.28 18.05
N GLY A 20 3.19 10.43 18.90
CA GLY A 20 2.44 9.63 19.86
C GLY A 20 2.01 8.26 19.40
N THR A 21 2.35 7.83 18.19
CA THR A 21 2.09 6.46 17.75
C THR A 21 3.13 5.51 18.33
N THR A 22 2.74 4.73 19.34
CA THR A 22 3.63 3.81 20.08
C THR A 22 3.51 2.36 19.64
N SER A 23 2.44 2.06 18.89
CA SER A 23 2.19 0.72 18.35
C SER A 23 1.41 0.79 17.05
N MET A 24 1.65 -0.17 16.17
CA MET A 24 0.89 -0.37 14.93
C MET A 24 0.54 -1.84 14.72
N ILE A 25 -0.52 -2.07 13.97
CA ILE A 25 -0.86 -3.36 13.41
C ILE A 25 -0.51 -3.29 11.91
N SER A 26 0.26 -4.25 11.41
CA SER A 26 0.71 -4.26 10.01
C SER A 26 0.87 -5.68 9.48
N GLY A 27 0.66 -5.87 8.19
CA GLY A 27 0.98 -7.10 7.46
C GLY A 27 2.47 -7.29 7.26
N LEU A 28 3.26 -6.21 7.26
CA LEU A 28 4.66 -6.21 6.81
C LEU A 28 4.82 -6.92 5.46
N ASP A 29 3.77 -6.85 4.67
CA ASP A 29 3.62 -7.53 3.39
C ASP A 29 4.62 -7.01 2.37
N GLU A 30 4.98 -5.73 2.44
CA GLU A 30 6.05 -5.15 1.65
C GLU A 30 7.38 -5.90 1.79
N TYR A 31 7.75 -6.28 3.01
CA TYR A 31 8.98 -7.05 3.25
C TYR A 31 8.85 -8.50 2.79
N ILE A 32 7.68 -9.11 3.02
CA ILE A 32 7.39 -10.48 2.58
C ILE A 32 7.38 -10.58 1.05
N SER A 33 6.84 -9.56 0.37
CA SER A 33 6.76 -9.55 -1.09
C SER A 33 8.13 -9.53 -1.77
N VAL A 34 9.17 -9.00 -1.12
CA VAL A 34 10.54 -8.91 -1.68
C VAL A 34 11.53 -9.88 -1.04
N SER A 35 11.13 -10.58 0.02
CA SER A 35 11.95 -11.58 0.69
C SER A 35 11.18 -12.90 0.87
N ASP A 36 11.29 -13.49 2.04
CA ASP A 36 10.57 -14.67 2.50
C ASP A 36 10.39 -14.61 4.02
N LEU A 37 10.15 -15.75 4.66
CA LEU A 37 10.01 -15.82 6.12
C LEU A 37 11.32 -15.53 6.87
N ASP A 38 12.48 -15.76 6.27
CA ASP A 38 13.77 -15.44 6.87
C ASP A 38 13.97 -13.92 6.90
N GLY A 39 13.62 -13.22 5.82
CA GLY A 39 13.61 -11.77 5.79
C GLY A 39 12.63 -11.19 6.80
N LEU A 40 11.45 -11.75 6.94
CA LEU A 40 10.47 -11.33 7.96
C LEU A 40 11.03 -11.48 9.37
N GLN A 41 11.79 -12.53 9.68
CA GLN A 41 12.43 -12.70 10.99
C GLN A 41 13.47 -11.60 11.28
N GLU A 42 14.19 -11.11 10.26
CA GLU A 42 15.09 -9.95 10.44
C GLU A 42 14.31 -8.68 10.80
N ILE A 43 13.16 -8.45 10.15
CA ILE A 43 12.29 -7.32 10.49
C ILE A 43 11.74 -7.44 11.91
N PHE A 44 11.35 -8.63 12.37
CA PHE A 44 10.95 -8.83 13.78
C PHE A 44 12.10 -8.56 14.76
N ALA A 45 13.34 -8.90 14.38
CA ALA A 45 14.51 -8.57 15.21
C ALA A 45 14.79 -7.05 15.27
N GLU A 46 14.49 -6.30 14.20
CA GLU A 46 14.53 -4.83 14.17
C GLU A 46 13.42 -4.25 15.06
N VAL A 47 12.18 -4.69 14.88
CA VAL A 47 11.01 -4.27 15.69
C VAL A 47 11.28 -4.41 17.18
N LYS A 48 11.90 -5.51 17.62
CA LYS A 48 12.23 -5.73 19.05
C LYS A 48 13.18 -4.68 19.65
N LYS A 49 13.90 -3.93 18.81
CA LYS A 49 14.81 -2.85 19.23
C LYS A 49 14.19 -1.45 19.06
N SER A 50 13.04 -1.38 18.42
CA SER A 50 12.32 -0.13 18.14
C SER A 50 11.49 0.34 19.35
N PRO A 51 11.31 1.65 19.54
CA PRO A 51 10.32 2.19 20.47
C PRO A 51 8.88 1.96 19.95
N LEU A 52 8.69 1.75 18.65
CA LEU A 52 7.42 1.42 18.01
C LEU A 52 7.21 -0.09 18.05
N LYS A 53 6.09 -0.52 18.64
CA LYS A 53 5.67 -1.93 18.63
C LYS A 53 4.92 -2.24 17.33
N VAL A 54 5.20 -3.39 16.76
CA VAL A 54 4.46 -3.90 15.60
C VAL A 54 3.78 -5.21 15.97
N PHE A 55 2.46 -5.23 15.87
CA PHE A 55 1.63 -6.42 16.01
C PHE A 55 1.34 -6.94 14.59
N TRP A 56 2.02 -8.02 14.22
CA TRP A 56 1.96 -8.54 12.88
C TRP A 56 0.70 -9.34 12.61
N GLY A 57 0.02 -9.02 11.49
CA GLY A 57 -1.04 -9.84 10.90
C GLY A 57 -0.49 -10.60 9.70
N ALA A 58 -0.59 -11.93 9.69
CA ALA A 58 -0.12 -12.72 8.57
C ALA A 58 -0.98 -12.44 7.32
N PRO A 59 -0.40 -12.07 6.16
CA PRO A 59 -1.15 -11.86 4.93
C PRO A 59 -2.03 -13.07 4.60
N TYR A 60 -3.29 -12.84 4.25
CA TYR A 60 -4.24 -13.94 4.03
C TYR A 60 -3.81 -14.86 2.88
N LYS A 61 -3.15 -14.32 1.86
CA LYS A 61 -2.48 -15.04 0.77
C LYS A 61 -1.51 -14.13 0.02
N THR A 62 -0.57 -14.69 -0.75
CA THR A 62 0.17 -14.01 -1.82
C THR A 62 0.35 -14.98 -3.00
N PRO A 63 0.29 -14.53 -4.25
CA PRO A 63 -0.06 -13.18 -4.68
C PRO A 63 -1.48 -12.79 -4.23
N TYR A 64 -1.71 -11.53 -4.02
CA TYR A 64 -2.96 -11.06 -3.41
C TYR A 64 -4.18 -11.29 -4.30
N THR A 65 -4.07 -11.20 -5.61
CA THR A 65 -5.24 -11.18 -6.49
C THR A 65 -5.14 -12.11 -7.68
N VAL A 66 -4.17 -11.93 -8.56
CA VAL A 66 -4.05 -12.73 -9.79
C VAL A 66 -3.09 -13.88 -9.57
N PRO A 67 -3.55 -15.14 -9.66
CA PRO A 67 -2.70 -16.29 -9.37
C PRO A 67 -1.45 -16.41 -10.24
N GLN A 68 -1.45 -15.77 -11.41
CA GLN A 68 -0.34 -15.74 -12.36
C GLN A 68 0.71 -14.68 -12.02
N SER A 69 0.36 -13.68 -11.20
CA SER A 69 1.30 -12.66 -10.74
C SER A 69 2.45 -13.27 -9.94
N THR A 70 3.65 -12.75 -10.15
CA THR A 70 4.87 -13.31 -9.53
C THR A 70 5.22 -12.55 -8.26
N VAL A 71 5.45 -13.30 -7.19
CA VAL A 71 5.91 -12.80 -5.88
C VAL A 71 7.15 -13.53 -5.43
N SER A 72 7.92 -12.96 -4.49
CA SER A 72 9.10 -13.65 -3.95
C SER A 72 8.72 -14.90 -3.17
N PHE A 73 7.65 -14.82 -2.36
CA PHE A 73 7.19 -15.89 -1.48
C PHE A 73 5.67 -16.05 -1.53
N ASN A 74 5.19 -17.28 -1.80
CA ASN A 74 3.77 -17.59 -1.84
C ASN A 74 3.24 -17.90 -0.44
N PHE A 75 2.35 -17.06 0.06
CA PHE A 75 1.68 -17.23 1.35
C PHE A 75 0.40 -18.06 1.15
N THR A 76 0.42 -19.31 1.59
CA THR A 76 -0.65 -20.28 1.38
C THR A 76 -1.25 -20.75 2.70
N LYS A 77 -2.36 -21.47 2.66
CA LYS A 77 -2.95 -22.13 3.86
C LYS A 77 -1.94 -22.98 4.63
N LYS A 78 -0.98 -23.61 3.94
CA LYS A 78 0.06 -24.41 4.58
C LYS A 78 1.04 -23.56 5.40
N VAL A 79 1.38 -22.38 4.90
CA VAL A 79 2.23 -21.41 5.62
C VAL A 79 1.53 -20.96 6.90
N HIS A 80 0.22 -20.68 6.84
CA HIS A 80 -0.59 -20.28 8.00
C HIS A 80 -0.56 -21.30 9.14
N GLN A 81 -0.51 -22.62 8.86
CA GLN A 81 -0.39 -23.65 9.88
C GLN A 81 0.88 -23.54 10.74
N THR A 82 1.88 -22.82 10.24
CA THR A 82 3.15 -22.56 10.95
C THR A 82 3.16 -21.16 11.55
N VAL A 83 2.98 -20.13 10.71
CA VAL A 83 3.23 -18.74 11.13
C VAL A 83 2.20 -18.22 12.14
N GLN A 84 0.95 -18.70 12.11
CA GLN A 84 -0.06 -18.31 13.08
C GLN A 84 0.23 -18.81 14.52
N LYS A 85 1.24 -19.66 14.69
CA LYS A 85 1.74 -20.10 15.98
C LYS A 85 2.96 -19.30 16.48
N TRP A 86 3.47 -18.41 15.66
CA TRP A 86 4.58 -17.55 16.07
C TRP A 86 4.10 -16.51 17.09
N PRO A 87 4.93 -16.19 18.10
CA PRO A 87 4.56 -15.20 19.12
C PRO A 87 4.36 -13.79 18.56
N GLU A 88 4.89 -13.50 17.36
CA GLU A 88 4.73 -12.24 16.64
C GLU A 88 3.41 -12.16 15.87
N CYS A 89 2.68 -13.27 15.66
CA CYS A 89 1.45 -13.29 14.88
C CYS A 89 0.23 -12.97 15.75
N PHE A 90 -0.44 -11.88 15.46
CA PHE A 90 -1.63 -11.38 16.17
C PHE A 90 -2.92 -11.46 15.36
N GLY A 91 -2.88 -11.98 14.13
CA GLY A 91 -4.06 -12.12 13.30
C GLY A 91 -3.78 -12.54 11.87
N VAL A 92 -4.82 -12.51 11.04
CA VAL A 92 -4.74 -12.63 9.58
C VAL A 92 -5.02 -11.27 8.96
N TRP A 93 -4.09 -10.80 8.12
CA TRP A 93 -4.08 -9.45 7.56
C TRP A 93 -4.87 -9.38 6.27
N GLU A 94 -5.67 -8.34 6.18
CA GLU A 94 -6.30 -7.71 5.03
C GLU A 94 -7.07 -8.64 4.07
N THR A 95 -7.87 -9.53 4.64
CA THR A 95 -8.68 -10.48 3.87
C THR A 95 -9.68 -9.78 2.95
N VAL A 96 -9.48 -9.86 1.64
CA VAL A 96 -10.33 -9.24 0.61
C VAL A 96 -11.63 -10.03 0.42
N THR A 97 -12.77 -9.32 0.29
CA THR A 97 -14.11 -9.95 0.21
C THR A 97 -14.27 -10.90 -0.97
N GLU A 98 -13.70 -10.59 -2.12
CA GLU A 98 -13.84 -11.34 -3.37
C GLU A 98 -13.33 -12.77 -3.21
N PHE A 99 -12.20 -12.97 -2.54
CA PHE A 99 -11.61 -14.29 -2.35
C PHE A 99 -12.39 -15.18 -1.38
N VAL A 100 -13.09 -14.57 -0.41
CA VAL A 100 -14.01 -15.31 0.44
C VAL A 100 -15.24 -15.75 -0.38
N GLN A 101 -15.72 -14.92 -1.31
CA GLN A 101 -16.86 -15.24 -2.16
C GLN A 101 -16.56 -16.31 -3.22
N GLU A 102 -15.35 -16.26 -3.79
CA GLU A 102 -14.86 -17.26 -4.74
C GLU A 102 -14.42 -18.57 -4.06
N GLU A 103 -14.60 -18.66 -2.73
CA GLU A 103 -14.21 -19.82 -1.93
C GLU A 103 -12.73 -20.20 -2.09
N ASP A 104 -11.84 -19.18 -2.26
CA ASP A 104 -10.41 -19.40 -2.44
C ASP A 104 -9.83 -20.25 -1.29
N GLU A 105 -9.19 -21.34 -1.65
CA GLU A 105 -8.75 -22.37 -0.71
C GLU A 105 -7.70 -21.87 0.29
N ASP A 106 -6.78 -21.00 -0.15
CA ASP A 106 -5.74 -20.43 0.71
C ASP A 106 -6.35 -19.42 1.68
N THR A 107 -7.24 -18.55 1.20
CA THR A 107 -7.95 -17.56 2.01
C THR A 107 -8.81 -18.23 3.09
N LEU A 108 -9.66 -19.17 2.71
CA LEU A 108 -10.51 -19.91 3.66
C LEU A 108 -9.66 -20.76 4.62
N GLY A 109 -8.55 -21.31 4.14
CA GLY A 109 -7.58 -22.03 4.96
C GLY A 109 -6.92 -21.16 6.02
N ALA A 110 -6.52 -19.92 5.67
CA ALA A 110 -5.99 -18.92 6.59
C ALA A 110 -7.00 -18.55 7.70
N ILE A 111 -8.24 -18.28 7.29
CA ILE A 111 -9.34 -17.94 8.22
C ILE A 111 -9.64 -19.14 9.17
N ALA A 112 -9.72 -20.35 8.63
CA ALA A 112 -9.97 -21.54 9.43
C ALA A 112 -8.87 -21.80 10.45
N GLU A 113 -7.61 -21.58 10.08
CA GLU A 113 -6.48 -21.70 11.01
C GLU A 113 -6.52 -20.61 12.09
N ALA A 114 -6.88 -19.36 11.73
CA ALA A 114 -7.07 -18.27 12.68
C ALA A 114 -8.14 -18.61 13.72
N GLY A 115 -9.24 -19.23 13.29
CA GLY A 115 -10.28 -19.72 14.20
C GLY A 115 -9.78 -20.73 15.21
N LYS A 116 -8.89 -21.67 14.81
CA LYS A 116 -8.29 -22.65 15.72
C LYS A 116 -7.33 -22.01 16.72
N ASN A 117 -6.61 -20.97 16.31
CA ASN A 117 -5.62 -20.27 17.14
C ASN A 117 -6.25 -19.09 17.91
N ASN A 118 -7.57 -18.88 17.80
CA ASN A 118 -8.29 -17.76 18.43
C ASN A 118 -7.73 -16.39 18.03
N LEU A 119 -7.27 -16.25 16.78
CA LEU A 119 -6.74 -15.00 16.23
C LEU A 119 -7.86 -14.21 15.51
N PRO A 120 -7.85 -12.87 15.54
CA PRO A 120 -8.75 -12.06 14.74
C PRO A 120 -8.39 -12.13 13.26
N VAL A 121 -9.40 -11.92 12.39
CA VAL A 121 -9.23 -11.79 10.95
C VAL A 121 -9.61 -10.38 10.54
N PHE A 122 -8.66 -9.67 9.95
CA PHE A 122 -8.81 -8.29 9.48
C PHE A 122 -9.30 -8.29 8.05
N GLY A 123 -10.21 -7.38 7.73
CA GLY A 123 -10.88 -7.38 6.45
C GLY A 123 -10.59 -6.16 5.60
N CYS A 124 -10.88 -6.36 4.31
CA CYS A 124 -10.93 -5.34 3.28
C CYS A 124 -12.20 -5.60 2.46
N ALA A 125 -13.23 -4.76 2.65
CA ALA A 125 -14.58 -5.01 2.14
C ALA A 125 -15.23 -3.76 1.53
N PRO A 126 -14.59 -3.13 0.51
CA PRO A 126 -15.12 -1.92 -0.11
C PRO A 126 -16.49 -2.20 -0.74
N MET A 127 -17.47 -1.31 -0.49
CA MET A 127 -18.83 -1.37 -1.03
C MET A 127 -19.58 -2.69 -0.77
N ALA A 128 -19.09 -3.52 0.15
CA ALA A 128 -19.76 -4.77 0.51
C ALA A 128 -21.04 -4.49 1.28
N SER A 129 -22.18 -4.97 0.78
CA SER A 129 -23.51 -4.76 1.35
C SER A 129 -24.39 -5.99 1.21
N GLY A 130 -25.58 -5.97 1.84
CA GLY A 130 -26.61 -6.98 1.66
C GLY A 130 -26.13 -8.41 1.90
N LYS A 131 -26.38 -9.31 0.94
CA LYS A 131 -26.00 -10.73 1.02
C LYS A 131 -24.51 -10.95 0.90
N LYS A 132 -23.82 -10.13 0.09
CA LYS A 132 -22.36 -10.17 -0.09
C LYS A 132 -21.66 -9.96 1.26
N LEU A 133 -22.04 -8.89 1.99
CA LEU A 133 -21.53 -8.61 3.32
C LEU A 133 -21.87 -9.72 4.33
N ASN A 134 -23.09 -10.31 4.26
CA ASN A 134 -23.46 -11.41 5.16
C ASN A 134 -22.58 -12.64 4.94
N ALA A 135 -22.32 -13.03 3.69
CA ALA A 135 -21.45 -14.15 3.37
C ALA A 135 -20.03 -13.93 3.90
N TYR A 136 -19.50 -12.73 3.70
CA TYR A 136 -18.19 -12.33 4.20
C TYR A 136 -18.10 -12.44 5.73
N LEU A 137 -19.10 -11.95 6.45
CA LEU A 137 -19.15 -12.04 7.91
C LEU A 137 -19.30 -13.48 8.42
N CYS A 138 -19.96 -14.36 7.65
CA CYS A 138 -20.06 -15.77 8.00
C CYS A 138 -18.72 -16.50 7.97
N SER A 139 -17.73 -16.02 7.23
CA SER A 139 -16.36 -16.58 7.23
C SER A 139 -15.60 -16.35 8.55
N GLY A 140 -15.99 -15.35 9.34
CA GLY A 140 -15.35 -15.02 10.61
C GLY A 140 -14.67 -13.66 10.63
N VAL A 141 -14.59 -12.95 9.49
CA VAL A 141 -14.06 -11.57 9.42
C VAL A 141 -14.94 -10.62 10.21
N ARG A 142 -14.34 -9.72 11.00
CA ARG A 142 -15.07 -8.81 11.88
C ARG A 142 -14.56 -7.38 11.86
N LEU A 143 -13.44 -7.12 11.22
CA LEU A 143 -12.84 -5.79 11.10
C LEU A 143 -12.84 -5.38 9.63
N ASP A 144 -13.03 -4.08 9.36
CA ASP A 144 -12.95 -3.52 8.02
C ASP A 144 -12.52 -2.06 8.06
N HIS A 145 -11.71 -1.66 7.11
CA HIS A 145 -11.20 -0.29 6.97
C HIS A 145 -11.66 0.41 5.67
N GLU A 146 -12.35 -0.33 4.80
CA GLU A 146 -12.82 0.16 3.52
C GLU A 146 -14.29 0.57 3.58
N SER A 147 -14.54 1.84 3.85
CA SER A 147 -15.87 2.45 3.76
C SER A 147 -15.78 3.88 3.25
N TYR A 148 -16.59 4.20 2.25
CA TYR A 148 -16.58 5.49 1.58
C TYR A 148 -17.50 6.52 2.22
N ASP A 149 -18.55 6.07 2.91
CA ASP A 149 -19.51 6.93 3.57
C ASP A 149 -20.08 6.33 4.87
N HIS A 150 -20.74 7.17 5.66
CA HIS A 150 -21.32 6.77 6.94
C HIS A 150 -22.49 5.77 6.80
N VAL A 151 -23.14 5.67 5.64
CA VAL A 151 -24.26 4.72 5.41
C VAL A 151 -23.68 3.31 5.33
N GLU A 152 -22.59 3.13 4.61
CA GLU A 152 -21.85 1.87 4.55
C GLU A 152 -21.30 1.47 5.93
N VAL A 153 -20.69 2.42 6.66
CA VAL A 153 -20.25 2.22 8.05
C VAL A 153 -21.37 1.70 8.94
N VAL A 154 -22.53 2.35 8.91
CA VAL A 154 -23.68 1.96 9.73
C VAL A 154 -24.21 0.58 9.36
N GLU A 155 -24.29 0.22 8.07
CA GLU A 155 -24.70 -1.12 7.65
C GLU A 155 -23.77 -2.20 8.18
N LYS A 156 -22.45 -2.02 7.99
CA LYS A 156 -21.42 -2.95 8.45
C LYS A 156 -21.46 -3.13 9.97
N MET A 157 -21.57 -2.03 10.72
CA MET A 157 -21.65 -2.06 12.19
C MET A 157 -22.94 -2.72 12.71
N ARG A 158 -24.09 -2.50 12.07
CA ARG A 158 -25.34 -3.19 12.41
C ARG A 158 -25.25 -4.71 12.26
N LYS A 159 -24.36 -5.18 11.39
CA LYS A 159 -24.10 -6.60 11.17
C LYS A 159 -22.95 -7.15 12.04
N GLY A 160 -22.38 -6.33 12.92
CA GLY A 160 -21.42 -6.75 13.93
C GLY A 160 -19.95 -6.51 13.59
N MET A 161 -19.63 -5.74 12.52
CA MET A 161 -18.27 -5.35 12.24
C MET A 161 -17.76 -4.27 13.21
N HIS A 162 -16.48 -4.26 13.43
CA HIS A 162 -15.71 -3.16 14.00
C HIS A 162 -15.08 -2.37 12.84
N MET A 163 -15.29 -1.04 12.83
CA MET A 163 -14.84 -0.20 11.74
C MET A 163 -13.53 0.50 12.09
N LEU A 164 -12.58 0.42 11.18
CA LEU A 164 -11.32 1.17 11.21
C LEU A 164 -11.47 2.36 10.27
N ILE A 165 -11.80 3.52 10.82
CA ILE A 165 -12.03 4.71 9.98
C ILE A 165 -10.71 5.27 9.52
N ARG A 166 -10.56 5.36 8.20
CA ARG A 166 -9.33 5.67 7.50
C ARG A 166 -9.22 7.16 7.17
N GLU A 167 -8.00 7.69 7.32
CA GLU A 167 -7.56 8.95 6.74
C GLU A 167 -6.13 8.77 6.23
N SER A 168 -5.94 8.81 4.92
CA SER A 168 -4.66 8.52 4.27
C SER A 168 -4.18 9.69 3.42
N CYS A 169 -3.04 9.54 2.74
CA CYS A 169 -2.52 10.55 1.80
C CYS A 169 -3.43 10.81 0.60
N VAL A 170 -4.30 9.86 0.25
CA VAL A 170 -5.16 9.90 -0.96
C VAL A 170 -6.65 9.70 -0.67
N THR A 171 -7.03 9.31 0.55
CA THR A 171 -8.44 9.14 0.95
C THR A 171 -8.75 9.97 2.19
N HIS A 172 -9.73 10.84 2.09
CA HIS A 172 -10.12 11.81 3.13
C HIS A 172 -11.57 11.58 3.56
N PHE A 173 -11.86 10.35 4.03
CA PHE A 173 -13.22 9.94 4.37
C PHE A 173 -13.54 9.98 5.86
N LEU A 174 -12.56 10.35 6.72
CA LEU A 174 -12.75 10.33 8.17
C LEU A 174 -13.96 11.18 8.61
N ALA A 175 -14.03 12.43 8.18
CA ALA A 175 -15.12 13.33 8.57
C ALA A 175 -16.49 12.81 8.11
N GLU A 176 -16.60 12.29 6.88
CA GLU A 176 -17.82 11.70 6.36
C GLU A 176 -18.21 10.44 7.14
N ASN A 177 -17.28 9.56 7.39
CA ASN A 177 -17.52 8.30 8.11
C ASN A 177 -17.87 8.55 9.58
N MET A 178 -17.31 9.59 10.22
CA MET A 178 -17.65 9.96 11.59
C MET A 178 -19.10 10.40 11.78
N ARG A 179 -19.81 10.76 10.73
CA ARG A 179 -21.26 11.04 10.78
C ARG A 179 -22.07 9.84 11.30
N ALA A 180 -21.58 8.62 11.12
CA ALA A 180 -22.17 7.44 11.73
C ALA A 180 -22.29 7.58 13.26
N VAL A 181 -21.30 8.18 13.91
CA VAL A 181 -21.25 8.41 15.36
C VAL A 181 -21.91 9.73 15.75
N THR A 182 -21.61 10.82 15.05
CA THR A 182 -22.05 12.18 15.43
C THR A 182 -23.51 12.47 15.06
N GLU A 183 -24.04 11.87 13.99
CA GLU A 183 -25.38 12.15 13.50
C GLU A 183 -26.35 10.97 13.64
N VAL A 184 -25.86 9.72 13.45
CA VAL A 184 -26.76 8.56 13.43
C VAL A 184 -26.92 7.94 14.82
N ASN A 185 -25.82 7.55 15.47
CA ASN A 185 -25.88 6.94 16.80
C ASN A 185 -24.53 7.01 17.53
N PRO A 186 -24.41 7.78 18.62
CA PRO A 186 -23.17 7.94 19.36
C PRO A 186 -22.66 6.64 20.01
N TYR A 187 -23.53 5.66 20.27
CA TYR A 187 -23.10 4.36 20.82
C TYR A 187 -22.27 3.52 19.84
N LEU A 188 -22.29 3.86 18.55
CA LEU A 188 -21.43 3.21 17.55
C LEU A 188 -19.94 3.48 17.83
N ALA A 189 -19.60 4.59 18.49
CA ALA A 189 -18.26 4.96 18.88
C ALA A 189 -17.42 3.82 19.49
N ARG A 190 -18.07 2.94 20.27
CA ARG A 190 -17.40 1.80 20.93
C ARG A 190 -16.81 0.79 19.93
N ARG A 191 -17.31 0.71 18.72
CA ARG A 191 -16.83 -0.20 17.68
C ARG A 191 -16.19 0.54 16.50
N VAL A 192 -15.63 1.69 16.78
CA VAL A 192 -14.84 2.47 15.83
C VAL A 192 -13.43 2.60 16.37
N SER A 193 -12.49 2.40 15.48
CA SER A 193 -11.06 2.71 15.64
C SER A 193 -10.60 3.53 14.45
N PHE A 194 -9.36 3.99 14.48
CA PHE A 194 -8.73 4.71 13.37
C PHE A 194 -7.62 3.87 12.74
N CYS A 195 -7.39 4.09 11.44
CA CYS A 195 -6.17 3.66 10.76
C CYS A 195 -5.69 4.77 9.82
N THR A 196 -4.39 4.88 9.65
CA THR A 196 -3.78 5.82 8.72
C THR A 196 -3.74 5.26 7.32
N ASP A 197 -3.60 3.93 7.22
CA ASP A 197 -3.41 3.26 5.95
C ASP A 197 -2.19 3.84 5.21
N ASP A 198 -2.30 4.15 3.93
CA ASP A 198 -1.24 4.72 3.10
C ASP A 198 -0.94 6.17 3.48
N VAL A 199 0.23 6.43 4.04
CA VAL A 199 0.72 7.78 4.35
C VAL A 199 2.15 7.96 3.86
N THR A 200 2.45 9.12 3.29
CA THR A 200 3.80 9.46 2.85
C THR A 200 4.66 9.97 4.01
N ALA A 201 5.99 9.96 3.84
CA ALA A 201 6.88 10.59 4.81
C ALA A 201 6.56 12.09 4.97
N THR A 202 6.23 12.77 3.88
CA THR A 202 5.81 14.18 3.87
C THR A 202 4.56 14.41 4.71
N ASP A 203 3.51 13.58 4.52
CA ASP A 203 2.27 13.70 5.30
C ASP A 203 2.49 13.52 6.80
N ILE A 204 3.32 12.54 7.19
CA ILE A 204 3.63 12.29 8.61
C ILE A 204 4.32 13.51 9.22
N LEU A 205 5.31 14.06 8.53
CA LEU A 205 6.09 15.22 9.04
C LEU A 205 5.27 16.51 9.09
N GLU A 206 4.37 16.74 8.14
CA GLU A 206 3.59 17.97 8.05
C GLU A 206 2.30 17.94 8.89
N LYS A 207 1.61 16.79 8.90
CA LYS A 207 0.27 16.67 9.49
C LYS A 207 0.28 15.91 10.82
N GLY A 208 1.27 15.08 11.04
CA GLY A 208 1.30 14.08 12.11
C GLY A 208 0.78 12.72 11.63
N HIS A 209 0.57 11.83 12.56
CA HIS A 209 0.17 10.45 12.30
C HIS A 209 -1.17 10.13 12.98
N MET A 210 -1.23 9.23 13.95
CA MET A 210 -2.47 8.92 14.67
C MET A 210 -3.04 10.12 15.44
N ASP A 211 -2.19 11.03 15.93
CA ASP A 211 -2.60 12.31 16.55
C ASP A 211 -3.41 13.19 15.59
N ASN A 212 -3.07 13.16 14.29
CA ASN A 212 -3.83 13.88 13.27
C ASN A 212 -5.25 13.31 13.13
N LEU A 213 -5.42 11.98 13.13
CA LEU A 213 -6.74 11.35 13.04
C LEU A 213 -7.61 11.70 14.25
N VAL A 214 -7.02 11.72 15.45
CA VAL A 214 -7.70 12.16 16.67
C VAL A 214 -8.18 13.61 16.53
N ARG A 215 -7.30 14.54 16.09
CA ARG A 215 -7.67 15.93 15.83
C ARG A 215 -8.79 16.08 14.81
N LEU A 216 -8.73 15.34 13.72
CA LEU A 216 -9.75 15.36 12.67
C LEU A 216 -11.10 14.82 13.17
N ALA A 217 -11.10 13.79 13.98
CA ALA A 217 -12.32 13.24 14.58
C ALA A 217 -12.95 14.26 15.56
N ILE A 218 -12.16 14.91 16.40
CA ILE A 218 -12.61 15.98 17.31
C ILE A 218 -13.20 17.14 16.49
N LYS A 219 -12.52 17.55 15.43
CA LYS A 219 -13.00 18.60 14.52
C LYS A 219 -14.30 18.20 13.80
N ALA A 220 -14.52 16.93 13.55
CA ALA A 220 -15.77 16.38 13.01
C ALA A 220 -16.90 16.26 14.05
N GLY A 221 -16.65 16.68 15.30
CA GLY A 221 -17.65 16.71 16.36
C GLY A 221 -17.64 15.53 17.33
N VAL A 222 -16.64 14.66 17.25
CA VAL A 222 -16.46 13.59 18.23
C VAL A 222 -15.90 14.19 19.54
N GLU A 223 -16.45 13.74 20.66
CA GLU A 223 -15.96 14.17 21.99
C GLU A 223 -14.49 13.70 22.18
N PRO A 224 -13.57 14.54 22.70
CA PRO A 224 -12.13 14.26 22.76
C PRO A 224 -11.75 12.92 23.38
N MET A 225 -12.32 12.59 24.56
CA MET A 225 -12.03 11.31 25.22
C MET A 225 -12.53 10.11 24.40
N THR A 226 -13.64 10.26 23.69
CA THR A 226 -14.16 9.26 22.77
C THR A 226 -13.22 9.06 21.57
N ALA A 227 -12.70 10.15 20.98
CA ALA A 227 -11.71 10.06 19.91
C ALA A 227 -10.40 9.39 20.36
N ILE A 228 -9.94 9.70 21.58
CA ILE A 228 -8.78 9.04 22.20
C ILE A 228 -9.04 7.53 22.40
N GLN A 229 -10.25 7.15 22.86
CA GLN A 229 -10.61 5.74 22.99
C GLN A 229 -10.59 5.00 21.66
N MET A 230 -11.05 5.63 20.58
CA MET A 230 -10.99 5.08 19.22
C MET A 230 -9.53 4.81 18.76
N ALA A 231 -8.60 5.68 19.13
CA ALA A 231 -7.17 5.54 18.82
C ALA A 231 -6.41 4.59 19.76
N THR A 232 -7.02 4.14 20.85
CA THR A 232 -6.34 3.39 21.90
C THR A 232 -7.06 2.10 22.26
N ILE A 233 -7.94 2.12 23.27
CA ILE A 233 -8.55 0.90 23.83
C ILE A 233 -9.47 0.20 22.82
N ASN A 234 -10.19 0.93 21.98
CA ASN A 234 -11.07 0.32 20.98
C ASN A 234 -10.26 -0.50 19.97
N SER A 235 -9.12 0.06 19.50
CA SER A 235 -8.19 -0.68 18.63
C SER A 235 -7.64 -1.92 19.33
N ALA A 236 -7.17 -1.77 20.58
CA ALA A 236 -6.62 -2.87 21.34
C ALA A 236 -7.64 -4.01 21.56
N GLU A 237 -8.89 -3.69 21.89
CA GLU A 237 -9.98 -4.68 22.03
C GLU A 237 -10.32 -5.35 20.67
N ALA A 238 -10.38 -4.58 19.58
CA ALA A 238 -10.67 -5.10 18.24
C ALA A 238 -9.66 -6.15 17.79
N TYR A 239 -8.38 -5.91 18.08
CA TYR A 239 -7.27 -6.81 17.76
C TYR A 239 -6.95 -7.82 18.87
N ARG A 240 -7.72 -7.84 19.98
CA ARG A 240 -7.53 -8.75 21.13
C ARG A 240 -6.16 -8.62 21.82
N ILE A 241 -5.60 -7.43 21.80
CA ILE A 241 -4.32 -7.08 22.45
C ILE A 241 -4.49 -6.11 23.63
N ASP A 242 -5.73 -5.90 24.07
CA ASP A 242 -6.09 -5.02 25.19
C ASP A 242 -5.51 -5.47 26.54
N HIS A 243 -5.11 -6.72 26.67
CA HIS A 243 -4.35 -7.21 27.81
C HIS A 243 -2.90 -6.68 27.87
N LEU A 244 -2.36 -6.17 26.75
CA LEU A 244 -1.02 -5.60 26.62
C LEU A 244 -1.00 -4.08 26.64
N ILE A 245 -1.90 -3.44 25.86
CA ILE A 245 -1.90 -1.99 25.56
C ILE A 245 -3.32 -1.42 25.58
N GLY A 246 -3.45 -0.13 25.30
CA GLY A 246 -4.72 0.57 25.06
C GLY A 246 -5.27 1.35 26.25
N SER A 247 -4.72 1.21 27.46
CA SER A 247 -5.05 2.07 28.60
C SER A 247 -3.97 2.04 29.69
N ILE A 248 -3.97 3.05 30.54
CA ILE A 248 -3.09 3.13 31.72
C ILE A 248 -3.70 2.27 32.84
N CYS A 249 -3.20 1.04 32.99
CA CYS A 249 -3.73 0.04 33.92
C CYS A 249 -2.60 -0.87 34.44
N PRO A 250 -2.65 -1.34 35.67
CA PRO A 250 -1.70 -2.31 36.17
C PRO A 250 -1.64 -3.58 35.28
N GLY A 251 -0.44 -4.01 34.94
CA GLY A 251 -0.20 -5.18 34.09
C GLY A 251 -0.12 -4.90 32.60
N ARG A 252 -0.44 -3.69 32.13
CA ARG A 252 -0.26 -3.26 30.74
C ARG A 252 1.10 -2.56 30.54
N ILE A 253 1.55 -2.56 29.31
CA ILE A 253 2.79 -1.88 28.91
C ILE A 253 2.61 -0.36 29.12
N ALA A 254 3.59 0.29 29.72
CA ALA A 254 3.57 1.73 29.96
C ALA A 254 3.93 2.51 28.70
N ASP A 255 2.98 2.60 27.79
CA ASP A 255 2.97 3.49 26.64
C ASP A 255 2.05 4.65 26.97
N ILE A 256 2.61 5.82 27.23
CA ILE A 256 1.90 6.96 27.82
C ILE A 256 2.21 8.22 27.01
N LEU A 257 1.17 8.94 26.61
CA LEU A 257 1.29 10.25 25.98
C LEU A 257 1.00 11.35 27.00
N PHE A 258 1.82 12.39 26.99
CA PHE A 258 1.55 13.63 27.69
C PHE A 258 1.04 14.66 26.67
N VAL A 259 -0.19 15.12 26.87
CA VAL A 259 -0.91 15.97 25.90
C VAL A 259 -1.18 17.32 26.56
N GLU A 260 -0.79 18.42 25.90
CA GLU A 260 -0.98 19.77 26.44
C GLU A 260 -2.46 20.20 26.42
N ASP A 261 -3.18 19.83 25.37
CA ASP A 261 -4.58 20.22 25.17
C ASP A 261 -5.36 19.06 24.51
N LEU A 262 -6.56 18.79 25.04
CA LEU A 262 -7.40 17.71 24.53
C LEU A 262 -8.16 18.06 23.26
N GLN A 263 -8.44 19.34 22.99
CA GLN A 263 -9.16 19.76 21.78
C GLN A 263 -8.24 19.73 20.55
N ASP A 264 -7.05 20.31 20.71
CA ASP A 264 -6.04 20.34 19.66
C ASP A 264 -5.20 19.05 19.64
N PHE A 265 -5.36 18.20 20.63
CA PHE A 265 -4.64 16.94 20.85
C PHE A 265 -3.14 17.07 20.53
N LYS A 266 -2.50 18.01 21.18
CA LYS A 266 -1.07 18.28 20.99
C LYS A 266 -0.23 17.40 21.89
N VAL A 267 0.47 16.44 21.29
CA VAL A 267 1.38 15.54 21.99
C VAL A 267 2.68 16.27 22.30
N ASP A 268 3.05 16.37 23.59
CA ASP A 268 4.29 17.01 24.06
C ASP A 268 5.39 15.99 24.31
N GLU A 269 5.08 14.96 25.10
CA GLU A 269 6.04 13.92 25.45
C GLU A 269 5.45 12.52 25.20
N VAL A 270 6.32 11.57 24.86
CA VAL A 270 5.95 10.17 24.58
C VAL A 270 6.81 9.23 25.41
N MET A 271 6.15 8.34 26.12
CA MET A 271 6.75 7.21 26.85
C MET A 271 6.39 5.89 26.16
N THR A 272 7.38 5.04 25.93
CA THR A 272 7.17 3.65 25.48
C THR A 272 7.91 2.68 26.41
N ASN A 273 7.27 1.57 26.74
CA ASN A 273 7.84 0.58 27.68
C ASN A 273 8.34 1.21 29.00
N GLY A 274 7.69 2.27 29.48
CA GLY A 274 8.08 3.00 30.71
C GLY A 274 9.28 3.94 30.57
N ASN A 275 9.79 4.17 29.35
CA ASN A 275 10.92 5.06 29.08
C ASN A 275 10.45 6.27 28.26
N MET A 276 10.91 7.46 28.62
CA MET A 276 10.68 8.67 27.82
C MET A 276 11.48 8.59 26.52
N VAL A 277 10.79 8.52 25.40
CA VAL A 277 11.42 8.30 24.09
C VAL A 277 11.32 9.49 23.16
N ALA A 278 10.35 10.39 23.37
CA ALA A 278 10.25 11.60 22.57
C ALA A 278 9.77 12.79 23.42
N ARG A 279 10.17 14.01 23.00
CA ARG A 279 9.79 15.29 23.56
C ARG A 279 9.84 16.36 22.48
N ASN A 280 8.86 17.28 22.46
CA ASN A 280 8.79 18.34 21.46
C ASN A 280 8.90 17.83 20.02
N HIS A 281 8.15 16.79 19.68
CA HIS A 281 8.13 16.12 18.38
C HIS A 281 9.49 15.57 17.91
N LYS A 282 10.41 15.22 18.84
CA LYS A 282 11.72 14.63 18.50
C LYS A 282 12.04 13.48 19.46
N LEU A 283 12.69 12.45 18.94
CA LEU A 283 13.25 11.40 19.78
C LEU A 283 14.31 11.97 20.73
N THR A 284 14.36 11.47 21.94
CA THR A 284 15.32 11.91 22.99
C THR A 284 16.66 11.18 22.91
N TYR A 285 16.81 10.25 21.97
CA TYR A 285 18.02 9.46 21.74
C TYR A 285 18.15 9.12 20.25
N GLU A 286 19.37 8.74 19.86
CA GLU A 286 19.64 8.30 18.49
C GLU A 286 19.14 6.87 18.28
N LEU A 287 18.21 6.69 17.34
CA LEU A 287 17.74 5.39 16.88
C LEU A 287 18.42 5.04 15.56
N LYS A 288 19.20 3.97 15.53
CA LYS A 288 19.95 3.54 14.35
C LYS A 288 19.31 2.35 13.68
N ALA A 289 19.21 2.41 12.35
CA ALA A 289 18.82 1.25 11.55
C ALA A 289 19.87 0.13 11.72
N PRO A 290 19.45 -1.14 11.70
CA PRO A 290 20.36 -2.26 11.74
C PRO A 290 21.18 -2.35 10.43
N GLU A 291 22.34 -3.03 10.49
CA GLU A 291 23.01 -3.42 9.26
C GLU A 291 22.15 -4.45 8.51
N ARG A 292 21.85 -4.17 7.25
CA ARG A 292 20.99 -5.03 6.42
C ARG A 292 21.76 -6.26 5.93
N SER A 293 21.11 -7.42 6.01
CA SER A 293 21.63 -8.66 5.43
C SER A 293 21.56 -8.63 3.89
N PRO A 294 22.21 -9.58 3.20
CA PRO A 294 22.08 -9.73 1.74
C PRO A 294 20.64 -9.90 1.25
N ILE A 295 19.72 -10.39 2.08
CA ILE A 295 18.29 -10.54 1.73
C ILE A 295 17.67 -9.19 1.32
N PHE A 296 18.05 -8.11 2.03
CA PHE A 296 17.55 -6.75 1.77
C PHE A 296 18.57 -5.86 1.03
N LYS A 297 19.74 -6.35 0.68
CA LYS A 297 20.72 -5.61 -0.14
C LYS A 297 20.39 -5.75 -1.62
N GLY A 298 19.27 -5.25 -2.00
CA GLY A 298 18.78 -4.74 -3.26
C GLY A 298 19.29 -5.29 -4.59
N GLU A 299 19.54 -6.60 -4.77
CA GLU A 299 19.71 -7.13 -6.11
C GLU A 299 18.36 -7.40 -6.75
N LEU A 300 18.00 -6.60 -7.76
CA LEU A 300 16.94 -6.94 -8.67
C LEU A 300 17.42 -8.08 -9.58
N LYS A 301 16.74 -9.23 -9.52
CA LYS A 301 17.18 -10.44 -10.24
C LYS A 301 16.64 -10.52 -11.67
N CYS A 302 16.11 -9.42 -12.22
CA CYS A 302 15.68 -9.34 -13.60
C CYS A 302 16.85 -9.04 -14.55
N ALA A 303 16.75 -9.53 -15.77
CA ALA A 303 17.71 -9.23 -16.84
C ALA A 303 17.58 -7.77 -17.27
N LYS A 304 18.69 -7.19 -17.77
CA LYS A 304 18.66 -5.88 -18.44
C LYS A 304 17.70 -5.91 -19.62
N THR A 305 17.01 -4.80 -19.80
CA THR A 305 16.00 -4.61 -20.85
C THR A 305 16.56 -3.83 -22.04
N THR A 306 15.87 -3.94 -23.16
CA THR A 306 16.07 -3.15 -24.37
C THR A 306 14.78 -2.37 -24.70
N ALA A 307 14.82 -1.44 -25.62
CA ALA A 307 13.62 -0.73 -26.07
C ALA A 307 12.56 -1.68 -26.66
N ASP A 308 12.99 -2.78 -27.28
CA ASP A 308 12.08 -3.77 -27.83
C ASP A 308 11.21 -4.46 -26.77
N ASP A 309 11.72 -4.63 -25.57
CA ASP A 309 10.96 -5.16 -24.42
C ASP A 309 9.74 -4.29 -24.04
N PHE A 310 9.72 -3.03 -24.45
CA PHE A 310 8.64 -2.05 -24.21
C PHE A 310 7.94 -1.61 -25.50
N SER A 311 8.04 -2.41 -26.57
CA SER A 311 7.38 -2.22 -27.85
C SER A 311 6.26 -3.25 -28.00
N TYR A 312 5.02 -2.81 -28.23
CA TYR A 312 3.88 -3.71 -28.39
C TYR A 312 3.78 -4.19 -29.83
N HIS A 313 4.25 -5.41 -30.11
CA HIS A 313 4.25 -6.01 -31.43
C HIS A 313 2.88 -6.58 -31.81
N VAL A 314 2.47 -6.38 -33.07
CA VAL A 314 1.22 -6.88 -33.64
C VAL A 314 1.45 -7.52 -35.02
N PRO A 315 0.58 -8.43 -35.50
CA PRO A 315 0.80 -9.18 -36.75
C PRO A 315 0.46 -8.41 -38.05
N ILE A 316 0.30 -7.08 -38.00
CA ILE A 316 0.14 -6.22 -39.16
C ILE A 316 1.31 -5.24 -39.24
N GLU A 317 1.80 -4.96 -40.46
CA GLU A 317 2.99 -4.11 -40.68
C GLU A 317 2.66 -2.63 -40.39
N ASN A 318 1.61 -2.13 -41.01
CA ASN A 318 1.15 -0.76 -40.87
C ASN A 318 -0.37 -0.73 -40.78
N GLY A 319 -0.90 0.24 -40.00
CA GLY A 319 -2.34 0.35 -39.84
C GLY A 319 -2.76 1.05 -38.56
N GLU A 320 -3.83 0.57 -37.99
CA GLU A 320 -4.38 1.07 -36.73
C GLU A 320 -4.70 -0.09 -35.78
N ALA A 321 -4.44 0.12 -34.49
CA ALA A 321 -4.84 -0.77 -33.40
C ALA A 321 -5.84 -0.04 -32.51
N LYS A 322 -7.02 -0.63 -32.29
CA LYS A 322 -7.91 -0.21 -31.21
C LYS A 322 -7.45 -0.90 -29.94
N VAL A 323 -7.08 -0.11 -28.94
CA VAL A 323 -6.52 -0.61 -27.69
C VAL A 323 -7.39 -0.24 -26.51
N LEU A 324 -7.42 -1.09 -25.48
CA LEU A 324 -7.90 -0.77 -24.14
C LEU A 324 -6.78 -0.08 -23.37
N SER A 325 -6.96 1.18 -23.03
CA SER A 325 -6.07 1.96 -22.18
C SER A 325 -6.62 2.02 -20.75
N LEU A 326 -5.75 1.80 -19.78
CA LEU A 326 -6.03 1.99 -18.34
C LEU A 326 -6.15 3.48 -18.06
N ASP A 327 -7.35 4.01 -17.96
CA ASP A 327 -7.60 5.45 -17.77
C ASP A 327 -7.67 5.80 -16.28
N VAL A 328 -6.59 6.39 -15.78
CA VAL A 328 -6.44 6.80 -14.38
C VAL A 328 -7.19 8.11 -14.14
N LYS A 329 -8.24 8.06 -13.33
CA LYS A 329 -9.07 9.23 -12.94
C LYS A 329 -8.82 9.67 -11.50
N GLY A 330 -8.10 8.89 -10.74
CA GLY A 330 -7.74 9.12 -9.35
C GLY A 330 -6.87 7.97 -8.86
N PRO A 331 -6.27 8.05 -7.67
CA PRO A 331 -5.39 7.01 -7.14
C PRO A 331 -6.08 5.62 -7.12
N PHE A 332 -7.36 5.59 -6.78
CA PHE A 332 -8.18 4.38 -6.70
C PHE A 332 -9.23 4.26 -7.82
N VAL A 333 -9.15 5.07 -8.87
CA VAL A 333 -10.15 5.07 -9.95
C VAL A 333 -9.48 4.84 -11.28
N ARG A 334 -9.60 3.63 -11.80
CA ARG A 334 -9.07 3.21 -13.10
C ARG A 334 -10.21 2.71 -13.96
N LYS A 335 -10.42 3.35 -15.10
CA LYS A 335 -11.51 3.05 -16.00
C LYS A 335 -10.99 2.58 -17.35
N ARG A 336 -11.82 1.90 -18.08
CA ARG A 336 -11.56 1.56 -19.47
C ARG A 336 -11.70 2.80 -20.36
N ARG A 337 -10.72 2.99 -21.24
CA ARG A 337 -10.77 3.93 -22.33
C ARG A 337 -10.30 3.26 -23.61
N ASP A 338 -11.16 3.19 -24.62
CA ASP A 338 -10.76 2.68 -25.94
C ASP A 338 -10.08 3.81 -26.73
N VAL A 339 -8.89 3.55 -27.26
CA VAL A 339 -8.08 4.50 -28.04
C VAL A 339 -7.66 3.83 -29.35
N ILE A 340 -7.61 4.60 -30.44
CA ILE A 340 -7.08 4.14 -31.73
C ILE A 340 -5.66 4.67 -31.86
N LEU A 341 -4.69 3.75 -31.93
CA LEU A 341 -3.27 4.04 -32.06
C LEU A 341 -2.76 3.59 -33.44
N LYS A 342 -1.73 4.28 -33.95
CA LYS A 342 -1.08 3.90 -35.20
C LYS A 342 -0.23 2.65 -34.99
N VAL A 343 -0.23 1.76 -36.00
CA VAL A 343 0.74 0.68 -36.13
C VAL A 343 1.74 1.08 -37.21
N LYS A 344 3.02 0.97 -36.89
CA LYS A 344 4.13 1.24 -37.80
C LYS A 344 5.20 0.18 -37.62
N ASP A 345 5.63 -0.44 -38.71
CA ASP A 345 6.67 -1.50 -38.69
C ASP A 345 6.35 -2.63 -37.69
N GLY A 346 5.08 -3.02 -37.62
CA GLY A 346 4.60 -4.08 -36.69
C GLY A 346 4.48 -3.66 -35.23
N ILE A 347 4.67 -2.39 -34.87
CA ILE A 347 4.65 -1.89 -33.49
C ILE A 347 3.53 -0.86 -33.30
N VAL A 348 2.72 -1.05 -32.27
CA VAL A 348 1.70 -0.06 -31.86
C VAL A 348 2.41 1.13 -31.23
N GLN A 349 2.20 2.32 -31.82
CA GLN A 349 2.87 3.54 -31.40
C GLN A 349 2.10 4.23 -30.25
N PRO A 350 2.73 4.56 -29.12
CA PRO A 350 2.13 5.42 -28.11
C PRO A 350 1.81 6.79 -28.71
N ASP A 351 0.77 7.44 -28.19
CA ASP A 351 0.33 8.77 -28.67
C ASP A 351 0.13 9.71 -27.48
N THR A 352 1.12 10.57 -27.25
CA THR A 352 1.10 11.52 -26.14
C THR A 352 0.07 12.63 -26.32
N GLU A 353 -0.38 12.91 -27.55
CA GLU A 353 -1.45 13.90 -27.80
C GLU A 353 -2.82 13.33 -27.43
N GLN A 354 -3.01 12.03 -27.61
CA GLN A 354 -4.19 11.31 -27.13
C GLN A 354 -4.08 10.90 -25.67
N ASP A 355 -2.96 11.20 -24.98
CA ASP A 355 -2.65 10.71 -23.64
C ASP A 355 -2.81 9.18 -23.55
N ALA A 356 -2.14 8.46 -24.43
CA ALA A 356 -2.08 7.01 -24.50
C ALA A 356 -0.61 6.58 -24.57
N ILE A 357 -0.02 6.34 -23.41
CA ILE A 357 1.40 6.00 -23.24
C ILE A 357 1.57 4.53 -22.89
N MET A 358 2.80 4.02 -22.96
CA MET A 358 3.12 2.65 -22.56
C MET A 358 3.29 2.54 -21.06
N VAL A 359 2.86 1.42 -20.50
CA VAL A 359 3.14 0.99 -19.13
C VAL A 359 3.50 -0.49 -19.10
N SER A 360 4.42 -0.85 -18.22
CA SER A 360 4.91 -2.23 -18.05
C SER A 360 5.14 -2.55 -16.58
N VAL A 361 4.93 -3.82 -16.23
CA VAL A 361 5.42 -4.39 -14.98
C VAL A 361 6.43 -5.48 -15.31
N VAL A 362 7.62 -5.36 -14.76
CA VAL A 362 8.75 -6.27 -14.97
C VAL A 362 8.96 -7.11 -13.72
N GLU A 363 8.95 -8.43 -13.88
CA GLU A 363 9.24 -9.38 -12.81
C GLU A 363 10.66 -9.19 -12.31
N ARG A 364 10.83 -8.99 -11.00
CA ARG A 364 12.11 -8.62 -10.40
C ARG A 364 12.79 -9.72 -9.59
N PHE A 365 12.14 -10.84 -9.35
CA PHE A 365 12.60 -11.91 -8.48
C PHE A 365 13.43 -12.97 -9.19
N GLY A 366 13.55 -12.89 -10.54
CA GLY A 366 14.27 -13.82 -11.38
C GLY A 366 13.62 -15.21 -11.50
N LYS A 367 12.28 -15.27 -11.40
CA LYS A 367 11.53 -16.53 -11.43
C LYS A 367 11.10 -16.94 -12.84
N ASN A 368 10.61 -15.99 -13.63
CA ASN A 368 10.06 -16.29 -14.96
C ASN A 368 10.48 -15.26 -16.03
N GLY A 369 10.95 -14.07 -15.63
CA GLY A 369 11.35 -13.01 -16.53
C GLY A 369 10.20 -12.33 -17.24
N ASN A 370 8.99 -12.38 -16.69
CA ASN A 370 7.80 -11.74 -17.23
C ASN A 370 7.99 -10.22 -17.36
N LYS A 371 7.46 -9.68 -18.45
CA LYS A 371 7.35 -8.26 -18.74
C LYS A 371 6.00 -8.02 -19.40
N SER A 372 5.06 -7.48 -18.65
CA SER A 372 3.75 -7.15 -19.21
C SER A 372 3.81 -5.82 -19.95
N LEU A 373 2.93 -5.65 -20.95
CA LEU A 373 2.75 -4.38 -21.66
C LEU A 373 1.28 -4.02 -21.71
N ALA A 374 0.98 -2.76 -21.47
CA ALA A 374 -0.35 -2.17 -21.62
C ALA A 374 -0.24 -0.71 -22.04
N PHE A 375 -1.39 -0.11 -22.32
CA PHE A 375 -1.51 1.33 -22.55
C PHE A 375 -2.20 1.98 -21.35
N CYS A 376 -1.75 3.18 -20.97
CA CYS A 376 -2.42 3.94 -19.92
C CYS A 376 -2.65 5.39 -20.34
N SER A 377 -3.67 5.98 -19.73
CA SER A 377 -4.13 7.35 -19.93
C SER A 377 -4.37 8.04 -18.60
N GLY A 378 -4.55 9.35 -18.58
CA GLY A 378 -4.73 10.15 -17.37
C GLY A 378 -3.43 10.73 -16.83
N TRP A 379 -2.29 10.40 -17.44
CA TRP A 379 -0.95 10.80 -17.01
C TRP A 379 -0.44 12.07 -17.67
N LYS A 380 -0.86 12.30 -18.92
CA LYS A 380 -0.47 13.44 -19.76
C LYS A 380 1.03 13.59 -20.00
N LEU A 381 1.81 12.53 -19.81
CA LEU A 381 3.23 12.54 -20.12
C LEU A 381 3.45 12.87 -21.60
N LYS A 382 4.37 13.80 -21.88
CA LYS A 382 4.73 14.23 -23.24
C LYS A 382 6.07 13.68 -23.70
N LYS A 383 6.93 13.27 -22.75
CA LYS A 383 8.30 12.82 -22.99
C LYS A 383 8.78 11.97 -21.82
N GLY A 384 9.93 11.31 -21.98
CA GLY A 384 10.61 10.60 -20.92
C GLY A 384 9.87 9.39 -20.38
N ALA A 385 10.34 8.90 -19.25
CA ALA A 385 9.76 7.78 -18.51
C ALA A 385 9.97 7.94 -17.00
N MET A 386 9.15 7.21 -16.24
CA MET A 386 9.32 7.07 -14.80
C MET A 386 9.15 5.62 -14.39
N ALA A 387 9.90 5.18 -13.35
CA ALA A 387 9.86 3.81 -12.87
C ALA A 387 9.98 3.74 -11.34
N SER A 388 9.42 2.67 -10.75
CA SER A 388 9.44 2.40 -9.31
C SER A 388 9.55 0.92 -9.02
N THR A 389 10.29 0.57 -7.98
CA THR A 389 10.30 -0.77 -7.38
C THR A 389 9.50 -0.85 -6.07
N ASN A 390 8.97 0.28 -5.60
CA ASN A 390 7.98 0.36 -4.54
C ASN A 390 6.59 0.44 -5.21
N ALA A 391 5.96 -0.70 -5.38
CA ALA A 391 4.72 -0.85 -6.15
C ALA A 391 3.93 -2.07 -5.63
N PRO A 392 3.17 -1.92 -4.55
CA PRO A 392 2.43 -3.01 -3.94
C PRO A 392 1.33 -3.54 -4.92
N ASP A 393 0.76 -4.76 -4.72
CA ASP A 393 1.06 -5.61 -3.55
C ASP A 393 2.31 -6.50 -3.77
N ASP A 394 2.63 -6.80 -5.05
CA ASP A 394 3.69 -7.76 -5.40
C ASP A 394 5.08 -7.12 -5.43
N ASN A 395 5.15 -5.79 -5.42
CA ASN A 395 6.38 -5.01 -5.49
C ASN A 395 7.30 -5.38 -6.66
N ASN A 396 6.72 -5.75 -7.81
CA ASN A 396 7.43 -5.85 -9.08
C ASN A 396 7.82 -4.44 -9.58
N LEU A 397 8.74 -4.36 -10.54
CA LEU A 397 9.19 -3.08 -11.08
C LEU A 397 8.14 -2.54 -12.08
N VAL A 398 7.55 -1.39 -11.78
CA VAL A 398 6.63 -0.68 -12.67
C VAL A 398 7.38 0.40 -13.43
N VAL A 399 7.14 0.51 -14.73
CA VAL A 399 7.68 1.56 -15.59
C VAL A 399 6.62 2.06 -16.55
N MET A 400 6.59 3.36 -16.78
CA MET A 400 5.76 3.98 -17.82
C MET A 400 6.51 5.10 -18.54
N GLY A 401 6.16 5.33 -19.79
CA GLY A 401 6.85 6.35 -20.58
C GLY A 401 6.20 6.68 -21.89
N ALA A 402 6.65 7.78 -22.45
CA ALA A 402 6.27 8.26 -23.78
C ALA A 402 7.05 7.54 -24.90
N ASN A 403 8.16 6.87 -24.58
CA ASN A 403 8.98 6.12 -25.53
C ASN A 403 9.65 4.92 -24.83
N ALA A 404 9.95 3.90 -25.60
CA ALA A 404 10.51 2.63 -25.14
C ALA A 404 11.99 2.74 -24.69
N GLU A 405 12.75 3.65 -25.29
CA GLU A 405 14.16 3.88 -24.99
C GLU A 405 14.33 4.39 -23.55
N ASP A 406 13.57 5.42 -23.15
CA ASP A 406 13.61 5.95 -21.80
C ASP A 406 13.04 4.96 -20.77
N MET A 407 12.03 4.17 -21.15
CA MET A 407 11.52 3.08 -20.28
C MET A 407 12.60 2.05 -20.00
N SER A 408 13.31 1.58 -21.05
CA SER A 408 14.43 0.64 -20.90
C SER A 408 15.56 1.23 -20.06
N PHE A 409 15.90 2.50 -20.28
CA PHE A 409 16.92 3.18 -19.51
C PHE A 409 16.54 3.27 -18.01
N ALA A 410 15.29 3.64 -17.70
CA ALA A 410 14.79 3.74 -16.34
C ALA A 410 14.86 2.38 -15.60
N VAL A 411 14.40 1.31 -16.24
CA VAL A 411 14.46 -0.06 -15.68
C VAL A 411 15.90 -0.48 -15.41
N ASN A 412 16.79 -0.32 -16.41
CA ASN A 412 18.17 -0.71 -16.29
C ASN A 412 18.92 0.09 -15.21
N TYR A 413 18.57 1.38 -15.06
CA TYR A 413 19.10 2.21 -13.98
C TYR A 413 18.68 1.67 -12.60
N LEU A 414 17.40 1.35 -12.41
CA LEU A 414 16.94 0.76 -11.14
C LEU A 414 17.58 -0.60 -10.85
N ILE A 415 17.80 -1.43 -11.88
CA ILE A 415 18.54 -2.70 -11.74
C ILE A 415 19.95 -2.44 -11.21
N GLU A 416 20.66 -1.47 -11.75
CA GLU A 416 22.02 -1.10 -11.33
C GLU A 416 22.09 -0.48 -9.94
N GLN A 417 21.04 0.27 -9.54
CA GLN A 417 20.96 0.91 -8.22
C GLN A 417 20.39 0.01 -7.12
N GLY A 418 19.84 -1.16 -7.46
CA GLY A 418 19.20 -2.06 -6.49
C GLY A 418 17.79 -1.67 -6.09
N GLY A 419 17.15 -0.77 -6.85
CA GLY A 419 15.78 -0.31 -6.63
C GLY A 419 15.66 1.16 -6.26
N GLY A 420 14.43 1.65 -6.26
CA GLY A 420 14.11 3.05 -5.99
C GLY A 420 13.00 3.58 -6.88
N GLN A 421 12.91 4.90 -6.97
CA GLN A 421 12.06 5.61 -7.92
C GLN A 421 12.92 6.51 -8.80
N VAL A 422 12.73 6.48 -10.10
CA VAL A 422 13.53 7.26 -11.05
C VAL A 422 12.66 7.94 -12.10
N VAL A 423 13.04 9.14 -12.47
CA VAL A 423 12.49 9.90 -13.60
C VAL A 423 13.61 10.16 -14.59
N VAL A 424 13.37 9.86 -15.87
CA VAL A 424 14.37 9.96 -16.93
C VAL A 424 13.82 10.69 -18.16
N GLU A 425 14.72 11.33 -18.91
CA GLU A 425 14.43 11.98 -20.20
C GLU A 425 15.67 11.92 -21.09
N ASP A 426 15.51 11.53 -22.34
CA ASP A 426 16.59 11.45 -23.35
C ASP A 426 17.81 10.63 -22.86
N GLY A 427 17.56 9.47 -22.23
CA GLY A 427 18.60 8.60 -21.69
C GLY A 427 19.39 9.20 -20.51
N LYS A 428 18.81 10.14 -19.78
CA LYS A 428 19.42 10.76 -18.60
C LYS A 428 18.49 10.74 -17.42
N VAL A 429 19.06 10.50 -16.24
CA VAL A 429 18.33 10.63 -14.96
C VAL A 429 18.08 12.11 -14.68
N ILE A 430 16.81 12.47 -14.48
CA ILE A 430 16.41 13.79 -13.99
C ILE A 430 16.45 13.82 -12.48
N GLU A 431 15.84 12.81 -11.82
CA GLU A 431 15.84 12.68 -10.36
C GLU A 431 15.77 11.20 -9.97
N PHE A 432 16.31 10.87 -8.78
CA PHE A 432 16.34 9.52 -8.24
C PHE A 432 16.13 9.52 -6.71
N LEU A 433 15.17 8.73 -6.26
CA LEU A 433 14.97 8.38 -4.85
C LEU A 433 15.44 6.93 -4.62
N PRO A 434 16.61 6.70 -3.98
CA PRO A 434 17.07 5.37 -3.66
C PRO A 434 16.22 4.71 -2.58
N LEU A 435 15.93 3.43 -2.74
CA LEU A 435 15.24 2.59 -1.76
C LEU A 435 16.08 1.33 -1.50
N PRO A 436 17.17 1.46 -0.72
CA PRO A 436 18.19 0.41 -0.62
C PRO A 436 17.76 -0.82 0.17
N VAL A 437 16.64 -0.75 0.92
CA VAL A 437 16.15 -1.87 1.70
C VAL A 437 15.12 -2.63 0.86
N GLY A 438 15.56 -3.74 0.27
CA GLY A 438 14.73 -4.57 -0.60
C GLY A 438 14.23 -3.89 -1.88
N GLY A 439 14.73 -2.70 -2.21
CA GLY A 439 14.22 -1.86 -3.29
C GLY A 439 12.87 -1.20 -2.99
N ILE A 440 12.42 -1.19 -1.75
CA ILE A 440 11.06 -0.73 -1.39
C ILE A 440 11.05 0.40 -0.36
N VAL A 441 12.00 0.45 0.57
CA VAL A 441 12.08 1.48 1.62
C VAL A 441 13.52 1.93 1.85
N SER A 442 13.69 3.05 2.58
CA SER A 442 14.97 3.67 2.93
C SER A 442 15.21 3.67 4.44
N ASP A 443 16.47 3.53 4.85
CA ASP A 443 16.95 3.74 6.22
C ASP A 443 17.33 5.21 6.50
N ASP A 444 17.19 6.09 5.50
CA ASP A 444 17.45 7.52 5.64
C ASP A 444 16.50 8.17 6.67
N GLU A 445 16.89 9.35 7.17
CA GLU A 445 16.03 10.14 8.05
C GLU A 445 14.73 10.53 7.31
N PRO A 446 13.58 10.57 8.00
CA PRO A 446 12.28 10.87 7.39
C PRO A 446 12.28 12.15 6.55
N GLU A 447 12.97 13.20 7.02
CA GLU A 447 13.07 14.49 6.34
C GLU A 447 13.85 14.38 5.01
N VAL A 448 14.83 13.48 4.94
CA VAL A 448 15.61 13.22 3.72
C VAL A 448 14.74 12.52 2.69
N VAL A 449 13.98 11.51 3.12
CA VAL A 449 13.05 10.78 2.24
C VAL A 449 11.96 11.72 1.73
N ALA A 450 11.31 12.49 2.61
CA ALA A 450 10.28 13.46 2.24
C ALA A 450 10.78 14.51 1.22
N ALA A 451 11.98 15.03 1.44
CA ALA A 451 12.58 15.99 0.51
C ALA A 451 12.87 15.39 -0.87
N LYS A 452 13.24 14.11 -0.93
CA LYS A 452 13.43 13.37 -2.20
C LYS A 452 12.12 13.01 -2.88
N GLU A 453 11.07 12.64 -2.12
CA GLU A 453 9.71 12.44 -2.64
C GLU A 453 9.20 13.69 -3.39
N ALA A 454 9.36 14.86 -2.77
CA ALA A 454 8.94 16.11 -3.40
C ALA A 454 9.67 16.39 -4.74
N LYS A 455 10.97 16.11 -4.79
CA LYS A 455 11.79 16.30 -6.01
C LYS A 455 11.44 15.29 -7.10
N ILE A 456 11.21 14.04 -6.75
CA ILE A 456 10.86 13.00 -7.74
C ILE A 456 9.49 13.29 -8.36
N ASP A 457 8.51 13.77 -7.57
CA ASP A 457 7.21 14.20 -8.09
C ASP A 457 7.31 15.46 -8.96
N GLU A 458 8.17 16.42 -8.60
CA GLU A 458 8.47 17.59 -9.43
C GLU A 458 9.08 17.18 -10.77
N ALA A 459 10.05 16.28 -10.75
CA ALA A 459 10.67 15.73 -11.95
C ALA A 459 9.64 15.00 -12.82
N ALA A 460 8.76 14.17 -12.25
CA ALA A 460 7.68 13.50 -12.98
C ALA A 460 6.71 14.49 -13.62
N ARG A 461 6.34 15.57 -12.93
CA ARG A 461 5.52 16.64 -13.51
C ARG A 461 6.24 17.39 -14.65
N SER A 462 7.57 17.52 -14.62
CA SER A 462 8.34 18.16 -15.69
C SER A 462 8.27 17.39 -17.02
N LEU A 463 7.92 16.11 -16.98
CA LEU A 463 7.66 15.30 -18.17
C LEU A 463 6.29 15.61 -18.84
N GLY A 464 5.48 16.49 -18.24
CA GLY A 464 4.18 16.92 -18.76
C GLY A 464 2.98 16.51 -17.90
N SER A 465 3.15 15.69 -16.88
CA SER A 465 2.06 15.28 -15.99
C SER A 465 1.48 16.46 -15.21
N ASP A 466 0.14 16.53 -15.12
CA ASP A 466 -0.57 17.48 -14.27
C ASP A 466 -1.12 16.84 -12.97
N LEU A 467 -0.79 15.58 -12.73
CA LEU A 467 -1.12 14.91 -11.49
C LEU A 467 -0.37 15.56 -10.32
N PRO A 468 -1.00 15.71 -9.15
CA PRO A 468 -0.33 16.31 -7.98
C PRO A 468 0.88 15.50 -7.53
N ASN A 469 0.75 14.17 -7.45
CA ASN A 469 1.77 13.23 -6.99
C ASN A 469 1.87 12.04 -7.97
N PRO A 470 2.51 12.21 -9.16
CA PRO A 470 2.53 11.15 -10.18
C PRO A 470 3.05 9.81 -9.69
N MET A 471 4.10 9.81 -8.84
CA MET A 471 4.67 8.57 -8.32
C MET A 471 3.72 7.83 -7.39
N MET A 472 2.85 8.54 -6.67
CA MET A 472 1.81 7.94 -5.84
C MET A 472 0.72 7.26 -6.68
N TYR A 473 0.33 7.88 -7.80
CA TYR A 473 -0.62 7.25 -8.73
C TYR A 473 -0.02 5.97 -9.34
N MET A 474 1.28 5.98 -9.64
CA MET A 474 1.98 4.80 -10.15
C MET A 474 2.09 3.70 -9.08
N PHE A 475 2.28 4.06 -7.80
CA PHE A 475 2.29 3.13 -6.67
C PHE A 475 0.99 2.30 -6.60
N PHE A 476 -0.17 2.90 -6.84
CA PHE A 476 -1.46 2.20 -6.80
C PHE A 476 -1.78 1.41 -8.07
N LEU A 477 -1.07 1.60 -9.17
CA LEU A 477 -1.42 0.99 -10.46
C LEU A 477 -1.39 -0.55 -10.47
N PRO A 478 -0.43 -1.22 -9.81
CA PRO A 478 -0.39 -2.69 -9.76
C PRO A 478 -1.36 -3.31 -8.75
N ILE A 479 -1.94 -2.53 -7.82
CA ILE A 479 -2.84 -3.07 -6.81
C ILE A 479 -4.10 -3.63 -7.46
N THR A 480 -4.19 -4.94 -7.51
CA THR A 480 -5.27 -5.63 -8.20
C THR A 480 -6.53 -5.81 -7.33
N ALA A 481 -6.47 -5.46 -6.04
CA ALA A 481 -7.63 -5.39 -5.16
C ALA A 481 -8.47 -4.11 -5.33
N ILE A 482 -8.05 -3.19 -6.22
CA ILE A 482 -8.77 -1.95 -6.49
C ILE A 482 -9.50 -2.05 -7.84
N PRO A 483 -10.83 -1.86 -7.91
CA PRO A 483 -11.59 -1.83 -9.17
C PRO A 483 -11.20 -0.61 -10.04
N ASP A 484 -11.32 -0.67 -11.41
CA ASP A 484 -11.83 -1.84 -12.18
C ASP A 484 -10.69 -2.56 -12.89
N TYR A 485 -9.55 -1.89 -13.16
CA TYR A 485 -8.42 -2.41 -13.94
C TYR A 485 -7.10 -2.18 -13.22
N ALA A 486 -6.16 -3.09 -13.42
CA ALA A 486 -4.80 -3.02 -12.87
C ALA A 486 -3.78 -3.59 -13.86
N LEU A 487 -2.51 -3.63 -13.47
CA LEU A 487 -1.44 -4.22 -14.26
C LEU A 487 -0.49 -5.01 -13.35
N THR A 488 -0.23 -6.28 -13.69
CA THR A 488 0.79 -7.12 -13.05
C THR A 488 1.85 -7.55 -14.06
N ASP A 489 2.89 -8.25 -13.62
CA ASP A 489 3.87 -8.87 -14.51
C ASP A 489 3.25 -9.92 -15.45
N ALA A 490 2.12 -10.51 -15.09
CA ALA A 490 1.37 -11.45 -15.89
C ALA A 490 0.48 -10.79 -16.98
N GLY A 491 0.28 -9.48 -16.91
CA GLY A 491 -0.53 -8.71 -17.88
C GLY A 491 -1.48 -7.73 -17.23
N PRO A 492 -2.22 -6.97 -18.06
CA PRO A 492 -3.32 -6.12 -17.60
C PRO A 492 -4.45 -6.99 -17.03
N VAL A 493 -5.05 -6.52 -15.93
CA VAL A 493 -6.01 -7.25 -15.11
C VAL A 493 -7.38 -6.57 -15.15
N ASP A 494 -8.42 -7.35 -15.38
CA ASP A 494 -9.80 -7.00 -15.10
C ASP A 494 -10.14 -7.51 -13.69
N TYR A 495 -10.34 -6.60 -12.75
CA TYR A 495 -10.66 -6.93 -11.37
C TYR A 495 -12.00 -7.69 -11.23
N CYS A 496 -13.00 -7.32 -12.03
CA CYS A 496 -14.31 -7.97 -11.93
C CYS A 496 -14.29 -9.42 -12.39
N ALA A 497 -13.39 -9.73 -13.34
CA ALA A 497 -13.18 -11.09 -13.87
C ALA A 497 -12.07 -11.85 -13.15
N LEU A 498 -11.28 -11.20 -12.29
CA LEU A 498 -10.07 -11.74 -11.63
C LEU A 498 -9.11 -12.45 -12.61
N THR A 499 -8.93 -11.85 -13.79
CA THR A 499 -8.11 -12.43 -14.86
C THR A 499 -7.38 -11.37 -15.66
N THR A 500 -6.33 -11.80 -16.35
CA THR A 500 -5.63 -10.94 -17.32
C THR A 500 -6.40 -10.87 -18.64
N TYR A 501 -6.16 -9.81 -19.41
CA TYR A 501 -6.75 -9.60 -20.75
C TYR A 501 -5.70 -9.09 -21.74
N ASP A 502 -5.99 -9.25 -23.05
CA ASP A 502 -5.20 -8.63 -24.12
C ASP A 502 -5.66 -7.18 -24.32
N PRO A 503 -4.76 -6.19 -24.23
CA PRO A 503 -5.13 -4.80 -24.47
C PRO A 503 -5.50 -4.49 -25.92
N ILE A 504 -5.16 -5.32 -26.88
CA ILE A 504 -5.54 -5.14 -28.30
C ILE A 504 -6.97 -5.63 -28.52
N LEU A 505 -7.86 -4.72 -28.89
CA LEU A 505 -9.28 -5.01 -29.15
C LEU A 505 -9.56 -5.30 -30.62
N GLU A 506 -8.88 -4.60 -31.53
CA GLU A 506 -9.07 -4.70 -32.98
C GLU A 506 -7.83 -4.22 -33.72
N LEU A 507 -7.51 -4.83 -34.84
CA LEU A 507 -6.44 -4.42 -35.75
C LEU A 507 -7.02 -4.14 -37.13
N VAL A 508 -6.62 -3.03 -37.76
CA VAL A 508 -7.01 -2.63 -39.11
C VAL A 508 -5.75 -2.37 -39.90
N GLU A 509 -5.45 -3.23 -40.87
CA GLU A 509 -4.32 -3.08 -41.80
C GLU A 509 -4.62 -1.99 -42.83
N LYS A 510 -3.64 -1.14 -43.17
CA LYS A 510 -3.78 -0.04 -44.17
C LYS A 510 -2.68 -0.12 -45.20
#